data_2655ba9891e612fab3a15a7c104a886e
#
_entry.id   2655ba9891e612fab3a15a7c104a886e
#
_cell.length_a   1.000
_cell.length_b   1.000
_cell.length_c   1.000
_cell.angle_alpha   90.00
_cell.angle_beta   90.00
_cell.angle_gamma   90.00
#
_symmetry.space_group_name_H-M   'P 1'
#
loop_
_entity.id
_entity.type
_entity.pdbx_description
1 polymer ?
#
loop_
_entity_poly.entity_id
_entity_poly.type
_entity_poly.pdbx_seq_one_letter_code
_entity_poly.pdbx_strand_id
1 'polypeptide(L)'
;KDLQEFKLGALTFVVLYTPGHTLESTSYLLRDDVGNEIAVFTGDTLFMGDAGRPDLAHKRSGMTINDMAGMLYDSIRKKIMPLSDDVIIYPAHGAGSACGKNISAETFDTLGSQKSKNYALNKSLNKEEFINELTEGLENPPAYFPMNVKMNQEGYDHMDNVLRKNLNPLDSDKFEKLANQSGVLILDVRNQIQFAEEHIPGSIFIGIDGGFAPWVGAIVGDVKRPILLITPKGKEEETITRLARVGFDNTLGFLEGGLSSWKVKGKNTDSISTIEASKLDTK
;
A
#
# COMPACT_ATOMS: atom_id res chain seq x y z
N LYS A 1 -6.36 6.23 -25.24
CA LYS A 1 -6.60 5.06 -26.10
C LYS A 1 -5.28 4.34 -26.30
N ASP A 2 -5.32 3.03 -26.57
CA ASP A 2 -4.11 2.26 -26.92
C ASP A 2 -3.40 2.90 -28.12
N LEU A 3 -2.05 2.98 -28.04
CA LEU A 3 -1.17 3.61 -29.01
C LEU A 3 -1.38 5.12 -29.21
N GLN A 4 -2.12 5.78 -28.35
CA GLN A 4 -2.23 7.23 -28.35
C GLN A 4 -0.89 7.86 -27.98
N GLU A 5 -0.50 8.92 -28.70
CA GLU A 5 0.74 9.63 -28.46
C GLU A 5 0.49 10.99 -27.78
N PHE A 6 1.40 11.34 -26.86
CA PHE A 6 1.47 12.64 -26.20
C PHE A 6 2.87 13.23 -26.34
N LYS A 7 2.96 14.47 -26.74
CA LYS A 7 4.24 15.20 -26.85
C LYS A 7 4.57 15.92 -25.54
N LEU A 8 5.83 15.80 -25.12
CA LEU A 8 6.42 16.56 -24.02
C LEU A 8 7.74 17.17 -24.50
N GLY A 9 7.70 18.37 -25.03
CA GLY A 9 8.84 18.95 -25.73
C GLY A 9 9.25 18.11 -26.94
N ALA A 10 10.50 17.67 -26.97
CA ALA A 10 11.04 16.80 -28.01
C ALA A 10 10.67 15.32 -27.82
N LEU A 11 10.22 14.92 -26.62
CA LEU A 11 9.92 13.54 -26.28
C LEU A 11 8.48 13.17 -26.66
N THR A 12 8.24 11.87 -26.87
CA THR A 12 6.92 11.32 -27.14
C THR A 12 6.60 10.19 -26.17
N PHE A 13 5.46 10.29 -25.45
CA PHE A 13 4.88 9.19 -24.71
C PHE A 13 3.88 8.45 -25.59
N VAL A 14 4.00 7.13 -25.66
CA VAL A 14 3.05 6.25 -26.34
C VAL A 14 2.31 5.41 -25.29
N VAL A 15 0.99 5.45 -25.32
CA VAL A 15 0.12 4.67 -24.44
C VAL A 15 0.12 3.21 -24.87
N LEU A 16 0.48 2.31 -23.98
CA LEU A 16 0.36 0.86 -24.16
C LEU A 16 -0.72 0.36 -23.20
N TYR A 17 -1.87 -0.01 -23.73
CA TYR A 17 -2.91 -0.63 -22.91
C TYR A 17 -2.49 -2.05 -22.50
N THR A 18 -2.30 -2.26 -21.19
CA THR A 18 -1.69 -3.48 -20.62
C THR A 18 -2.56 -4.05 -19.49
N PRO A 19 -3.82 -4.48 -19.77
CA PRO A 19 -4.72 -5.05 -18.77
C PRO A 19 -4.17 -6.34 -18.17
N GLY A 20 -4.58 -6.62 -16.91
CA GLY A 20 -4.27 -7.86 -16.22
C GLY A 20 -4.10 -7.71 -14.73
N HIS A 21 -3.30 -6.76 -14.25
CA HIS A 21 -3.31 -6.35 -12.85
C HIS A 21 -4.64 -5.67 -12.49
N THR A 22 -5.06 -4.70 -13.30
CA THR A 22 -6.43 -4.18 -13.38
C THR A 22 -6.87 -4.15 -14.84
N LEU A 23 -8.18 -3.95 -15.10
CA LEU A 23 -8.68 -3.81 -16.47
C LEU A 23 -8.19 -2.52 -17.13
N GLU A 24 -7.98 -1.48 -16.34
CA GLU A 24 -7.56 -0.16 -16.78
C GLU A 24 -6.04 0.00 -16.91
N SER A 25 -5.27 -1.02 -16.51
CA SER A 25 -3.80 -0.97 -16.48
C SER A 25 -3.22 -0.50 -17.80
N THR A 26 -2.29 0.43 -17.70
CA THR A 26 -1.68 1.12 -18.83
C THR A 26 -0.20 1.36 -18.55
N SER A 27 0.64 1.04 -19.53
CA SER A 27 2.06 1.37 -19.52
C SER A 27 2.32 2.54 -20.47
N TYR A 28 3.40 3.28 -20.26
CA TYR A 28 3.78 4.41 -21.11
C TYR A 28 5.19 4.22 -21.65
N LEU A 29 5.31 4.08 -22.95
CA LEU A 29 6.60 4.02 -23.64
C LEU A 29 7.07 5.43 -23.95
N LEU A 30 8.31 5.75 -23.56
CA LEU A 30 8.97 7.02 -23.87
C LEU A 30 9.88 6.85 -25.08
N ARG A 31 9.72 7.75 -26.05
CA ARG A 31 10.58 7.86 -27.23
C ARG A 31 11.28 9.22 -27.27
N ASP A 32 12.50 9.24 -27.82
CA ASP A 32 13.24 10.44 -28.09
C ASP A 32 12.68 11.24 -29.30
N ASP A 33 13.36 12.30 -29.69
CA ASP A 33 12.99 13.18 -30.79
C ASP A 33 13.12 12.54 -32.19
N VAL A 34 13.92 11.47 -32.30
CA VAL A 34 14.09 10.69 -33.53
C VAL A 34 13.31 9.38 -33.53
N GLY A 35 12.55 9.11 -32.45
CA GLY A 35 11.65 7.96 -32.36
C GLY A 35 12.24 6.72 -31.72
N ASN A 36 13.47 6.74 -31.19
CA ASN A 36 14.05 5.62 -30.47
C ASN A 36 13.33 5.37 -29.13
N GLU A 37 13.12 4.11 -28.78
CA GLU A 37 12.55 3.71 -27.50
C GLU A 37 13.59 3.85 -26.38
N ILE A 38 13.32 4.70 -25.38
CA ILE A 38 14.25 5.02 -24.29
C ILE A 38 13.88 4.29 -23.00
N ALA A 39 12.60 4.39 -22.61
CA ALA A 39 12.12 3.86 -21.35
C ALA A 39 10.65 3.45 -21.44
N VAL A 40 10.23 2.56 -20.55
CA VAL A 40 8.83 2.19 -20.36
C VAL A 40 8.45 2.27 -18.89
N PHE A 41 7.39 3.03 -18.60
CA PHE A 41 6.78 3.11 -17.28
C PHE A 41 5.68 2.06 -17.22
N THR A 42 5.97 0.93 -16.59
CA THR A 42 5.11 -0.25 -16.64
C THR A 42 3.96 -0.22 -15.65
N GLY A 43 3.94 0.75 -14.72
CA GLY A 43 2.97 0.70 -13.64
C GLY A 43 3.06 -0.62 -12.88
N ASP A 44 1.91 -1.23 -12.63
CA ASP A 44 1.81 -2.54 -11.98
C ASP A 44 1.71 -3.70 -12.99
N THR A 45 1.98 -3.47 -14.28
CA THR A 45 2.02 -4.53 -15.28
C THR A 45 3.26 -5.41 -15.12
N LEU A 46 4.42 -4.79 -14.87
CA LEU A 46 5.70 -5.48 -14.74
C LEU A 46 6.55 -4.79 -13.67
N PHE A 47 7.07 -5.59 -12.75
CA PHE A 47 8.02 -5.18 -11.71
C PHE A 47 9.41 -5.76 -11.97
N MET A 48 10.40 -5.37 -11.18
CA MET A 48 11.72 -5.98 -11.20
C MET A 48 11.63 -7.40 -10.64
N GLY A 49 11.97 -8.39 -11.46
CA GLY A 49 11.92 -9.82 -11.10
C GLY A 49 10.51 -10.42 -11.01
N ASP A 50 9.44 -9.62 -11.19
CA ASP A 50 8.06 -10.05 -10.95
C ASP A 50 7.07 -9.37 -11.90
N ALA A 51 5.78 -9.70 -11.77
CA ALA A 51 4.67 -9.04 -12.45
C ALA A 51 3.53 -8.75 -11.46
N GLY A 52 2.64 -7.84 -11.84
CA GLY A 52 1.52 -7.44 -11.00
C GLY A 52 0.54 -8.57 -10.76
N ARG A 53 0.13 -8.76 -9.51
CA ARG A 53 -0.82 -9.82 -9.14
C ARG A 53 -2.22 -9.52 -9.72
N PRO A 54 -2.92 -10.56 -10.25
CA PRO A 54 -4.18 -10.38 -10.99
C PRO A 54 -5.42 -10.39 -10.10
N ASP A 55 -5.29 -10.69 -8.81
CA ASP A 55 -6.41 -10.99 -7.91
C ASP A 55 -7.00 -9.76 -7.19
N LEU A 56 -6.38 -8.59 -7.31
CA LEU A 56 -6.81 -7.40 -6.56
C LEU A 56 -8.11 -6.78 -7.12
N ALA A 57 -8.32 -6.83 -8.42
CA ALA A 57 -9.46 -6.19 -9.08
C ALA A 57 -10.49 -7.18 -9.68
N HIS A 58 -10.24 -8.49 -9.66
CA HIS A 58 -11.07 -9.50 -10.34
C HIS A 58 -12.54 -9.50 -9.88
N LYS A 59 -12.82 -9.36 -8.58
CA LYS A 59 -14.18 -9.39 -8.03
C LYS A 59 -15.09 -8.28 -8.59
N ARG A 60 -14.53 -7.12 -8.93
CA ARG A 60 -15.28 -5.99 -9.49
C ARG A 60 -15.45 -6.10 -11.00
N SER A 61 -14.54 -6.76 -11.68
CA SER A 61 -14.57 -6.95 -13.13
C SER A 61 -15.53 -8.02 -13.59
N GLY A 62 -16.04 -8.88 -12.68
CA GLY A 62 -16.80 -10.08 -13.03
C GLY A 62 -15.97 -11.18 -13.69
N MET A 63 -14.64 -11.04 -13.66
CA MET A 63 -13.68 -11.96 -14.25
C MET A 63 -13.05 -12.85 -13.19
N THR A 64 -12.54 -14.00 -13.59
CA THR A 64 -11.75 -14.86 -12.71
C THR A 64 -10.31 -14.33 -12.60
N ILE A 65 -9.58 -14.78 -11.56
CA ILE A 65 -8.15 -14.50 -11.41
C ILE A 65 -7.38 -15.00 -12.65
N ASN A 66 -7.74 -16.16 -13.16
CA ASN A 66 -7.10 -16.75 -14.34
C ASN A 66 -7.36 -15.92 -15.61
N ASP A 67 -8.56 -15.33 -15.76
CA ASP A 67 -8.84 -14.42 -16.88
C ASP A 67 -7.94 -13.19 -16.83
N MET A 68 -7.80 -12.58 -15.63
CA MET A 68 -6.94 -11.42 -15.42
C MET A 68 -5.46 -11.76 -15.64
N ALA A 69 -4.99 -12.89 -15.12
CA ALA A 69 -3.63 -13.39 -15.35
C ALA A 69 -3.37 -13.66 -16.84
N GLY A 70 -4.37 -14.21 -17.55
CA GLY A 70 -4.30 -14.44 -18.99
C GLY A 70 -4.23 -13.15 -19.81
N MET A 71 -4.91 -12.08 -19.37
CA MET A 71 -4.79 -10.75 -19.97
C MET A 71 -3.38 -10.17 -19.73
N LEU A 72 -2.83 -10.34 -18.52
CA LEU A 72 -1.49 -9.87 -18.19
C LEU A 72 -0.43 -10.57 -19.05
N TYR A 73 -0.56 -11.88 -19.25
CA TYR A 73 0.29 -12.62 -20.18
C TYR A 73 0.25 -11.99 -21.57
N ASP A 74 -0.93 -11.75 -22.10
CA ASP A 74 -1.09 -11.17 -23.45
C ASP A 74 -0.49 -9.75 -23.52
N SER A 75 -0.70 -8.94 -22.48
CA SER A 75 -0.15 -7.59 -22.35
C SER A 75 1.38 -7.61 -22.36
N ILE A 76 2.00 -8.45 -21.55
CA ILE A 76 3.45 -8.60 -21.48
C ILE A 76 4.00 -9.10 -22.82
N ARG A 77 3.41 -10.17 -23.37
CA ARG A 77 3.91 -10.79 -24.62
C ARG A 77 3.77 -9.88 -25.85
N LYS A 78 2.69 -9.12 -25.94
CA LYS A 78 2.35 -8.34 -27.14
C LYS A 78 2.80 -6.88 -27.07
N LYS A 79 2.96 -6.32 -25.86
CA LYS A 79 3.24 -4.88 -25.68
C LYS A 79 4.59 -4.57 -25.07
N ILE A 80 5.07 -5.40 -24.13
CA ILE A 80 6.33 -5.14 -23.43
C ILE A 80 7.50 -5.90 -24.08
N MET A 81 7.35 -7.19 -24.28
CA MET A 81 8.45 -8.02 -24.82
C MET A 81 8.95 -7.65 -26.22
N PRO A 82 8.13 -7.06 -27.12
CA PRO A 82 8.61 -6.61 -28.43
C PRO A 82 9.50 -5.37 -28.40
N LEU A 83 9.52 -4.62 -27.29
CA LEU A 83 10.35 -3.42 -27.15
C LEU A 83 11.85 -3.78 -27.17
N SER A 84 12.70 -2.79 -27.49
CA SER A 84 14.15 -2.95 -27.51
C SER A 84 14.70 -3.42 -26.18
N ASP A 85 15.73 -4.27 -26.20
CA ASP A 85 16.38 -4.78 -24.99
C ASP A 85 17.08 -3.68 -24.17
N ASP A 86 17.42 -2.55 -24.78
CA ASP A 86 18.04 -1.39 -24.15
C ASP A 86 17.04 -0.48 -23.44
N VAL A 87 15.73 -0.69 -23.64
CA VAL A 87 14.68 0.10 -22.98
C VAL A 87 14.76 -0.09 -21.46
N ILE A 88 14.79 1.04 -20.74
CA ILE A 88 14.79 1.04 -19.28
C ILE A 88 13.35 0.88 -18.77
N ILE A 89 13.13 -0.07 -17.85
CA ILE A 89 11.86 -0.30 -17.21
C ILE A 89 11.79 0.49 -15.89
N TYR A 90 10.73 1.27 -15.71
CA TYR A 90 10.37 1.94 -14.46
C TYR A 90 9.02 1.43 -13.95
N PRO A 91 8.99 0.57 -12.92
CA PRO A 91 7.75 0.08 -12.32
C PRO A 91 7.15 1.10 -11.35
N ALA A 92 5.88 0.89 -10.95
CA ALA A 92 5.22 1.75 -9.95
C ALA A 92 5.68 1.47 -8.52
N HIS A 93 6.15 0.27 -8.23
CA HIS A 93 6.53 -0.17 -6.89
C HIS A 93 7.90 -0.85 -6.90
N GLY A 94 8.58 -0.78 -5.76
CA GLY A 94 9.78 -1.54 -5.44
C GLY A 94 9.52 -2.70 -4.47
N ALA A 95 10.60 -3.28 -3.96
CA ALA A 95 10.58 -4.37 -3.00
C ALA A 95 9.70 -4.08 -1.77
N GLY A 96 8.96 -5.08 -1.31
CA GLY A 96 8.04 -4.99 -0.17
C GLY A 96 6.63 -4.52 -0.49
N SER A 97 6.33 -4.19 -1.76
CA SER A 97 4.95 -3.93 -2.16
C SER A 97 4.12 -5.22 -2.20
N ALA A 98 2.87 -5.14 -1.71
CA ALA A 98 1.91 -6.23 -1.79
C ALA A 98 1.29 -6.41 -3.19
N CYS A 99 1.70 -5.62 -4.18
CA CYS A 99 1.22 -5.71 -5.57
C CYS A 99 1.93 -6.79 -6.40
N GLY A 100 3.02 -7.38 -5.90
CA GLY A 100 3.71 -8.53 -6.46
C GLY A 100 4.06 -9.57 -5.39
N LYS A 101 4.58 -10.73 -5.79
CA LYS A 101 5.00 -11.80 -4.86
C LYS A 101 6.44 -11.61 -4.39
N ASN A 102 7.34 -11.36 -5.33
CA ASN A 102 8.79 -11.39 -5.12
C ASN A 102 9.49 -10.23 -5.86
N ILE A 103 8.99 -9.02 -5.68
CA ILE A 103 9.61 -7.83 -6.28
C ILE A 103 11.02 -7.68 -5.74
N SER A 104 12.01 -7.67 -6.64
CA SER A 104 13.41 -7.53 -6.28
C SER A 104 13.79 -6.10 -5.85
N ALA A 105 14.99 -5.93 -5.29
CA ALA A 105 15.41 -4.67 -4.68
C ALA A 105 15.74 -3.55 -5.69
N GLU A 106 15.96 -3.90 -6.95
CA GLU A 106 16.24 -2.92 -8.00
C GLU A 106 15.02 -2.02 -8.27
N THR A 107 15.27 -0.75 -8.48
CA THR A 107 14.22 0.24 -8.78
C THR A 107 13.99 0.45 -10.28
N PHE A 108 14.94 0.06 -11.11
CA PHE A 108 14.88 0.03 -12.57
C PHE A 108 15.92 -0.95 -13.13
N ASP A 109 15.71 -1.43 -14.35
CA ASP A 109 16.67 -2.27 -15.08
C ASP A 109 16.34 -2.18 -16.58
N THR A 110 17.22 -2.71 -17.44
CA THR A 110 16.92 -2.82 -18.86
C THR A 110 15.97 -3.99 -19.15
N LEU A 111 15.18 -3.88 -20.20
CA LEU A 111 14.27 -4.95 -20.61
C LEU A 111 15.03 -6.24 -20.94
N GLY A 112 16.19 -6.14 -21.60
CA GLY A 112 17.05 -7.29 -21.91
C GLY A 112 17.53 -8.01 -20.65
N SER A 113 17.97 -7.27 -19.63
CA SER A 113 18.33 -7.84 -18.32
C SER A 113 17.13 -8.55 -17.67
N GLN A 114 15.96 -7.92 -17.67
CA GLN A 114 14.75 -8.50 -17.11
C GLN A 114 14.28 -9.74 -17.91
N LYS A 115 14.42 -9.77 -19.24
CA LYS A 115 14.12 -10.97 -20.05
C LYS A 115 14.94 -12.19 -19.62
N SER A 116 16.10 -12.00 -18.99
CA SER A 116 16.96 -13.09 -18.49
C SER A 116 16.68 -13.48 -17.03
N LYS A 117 16.11 -12.59 -16.22
CA LYS A 117 15.96 -12.77 -14.76
C LYS A 117 14.50 -12.93 -14.31
N ASN A 118 13.57 -12.31 -15.02
CA ASN A 118 12.18 -12.23 -14.63
C ASN A 118 11.37 -13.38 -15.25
N TYR A 119 10.76 -14.22 -14.41
CA TYR A 119 9.95 -15.35 -14.88
C TYR A 119 8.79 -14.89 -15.79
N ALA A 120 8.21 -13.72 -15.52
CA ALA A 120 7.11 -13.19 -16.31
C ALA A 120 7.48 -12.89 -17.77
N LEU A 121 8.77 -12.67 -18.04
CA LEU A 121 9.33 -12.46 -19.38
C LEU A 121 9.95 -13.72 -20.01
N ASN A 122 9.90 -14.86 -19.31
CA ASN A 122 10.42 -16.11 -19.82
C ASN A 122 9.61 -16.58 -21.02
N LYS A 123 10.24 -16.61 -22.20
CA LYS A 123 9.61 -17.00 -23.48
C LYS A 123 9.16 -18.47 -23.55
N SER A 124 9.75 -19.34 -22.71
CA SER A 124 9.42 -20.77 -22.70
C SER A 124 8.10 -21.07 -22.01
N LEU A 125 7.61 -20.16 -21.10
CA LEU A 125 6.33 -20.34 -20.45
C LEU A 125 5.18 -20.07 -21.45
N ASN A 126 4.34 -21.09 -21.67
CA ASN A 126 3.08 -20.89 -22.33
C ASN A 126 2.09 -20.15 -21.42
N LYS A 127 0.90 -19.83 -21.93
CA LYS A 127 -0.09 -19.01 -21.18
C LYS A 127 -0.58 -19.70 -19.90
N GLU A 128 -0.82 -20.99 -19.94
CA GLU A 128 -1.29 -21.77 -18.78
C GLU A 128 -0.19 -21.88 -17.70
N GLU A 129 1.04 -22.18 -18.09
CA GLU A 129 2.19 -22.20 -17.18
C GLU A 129 2.44 -20.84 -16.54
N PHE A 130 2.34 -19.75 -17.32
CA PHE A 130 2.45 -18.39 -16.77
C PHE A 130 1.34 -18.09 -15.75
N ILE A 131 0.08 -18.44 -16.05
CA ILE A 131 -1.04 -18.24 -15.13
C ILE A 131 -0.78 -18.98 -13.82
N ASN A 132 -0.36 -20.24 -13.89
CA ASN A 132 -0.07 -21.05 -12.71
C ASN A 132 1.07 -20.42 -11.90
N GLU A 133 2.19 -20.08 -12.53
CA GLU A 133 3.34 -19.45 -11.87
C GLU A 133 2.96 -18.12 -11.21
N LEU A 134 2.17 -17.29 -11.89
CA LEU A 134 1.76 -15.99 -11.37
C LEU A 134 0.80 -16.12 -10.17
N THR A 135 -0.09 -17.10 -10.19
CA THR A 135 -1.17 -17.23 -9.19
C THR A 135 -0.83 -18.17 -8.03
N GLU A 136 0.18 -19.02 -8.18
CA GLU A 136 0.61 -19.94 -7.13
C GLU A 136 1.18 -19.15 -5.92
N GLY A 137 0.74 -19.53 -4.71
CA GLY A 137 1.25 -18.96 -3.48
C GLY A 137 0.91 -17.49 -3.23
N LEU A 138 -0.09 -16.91 -3.93
CA LEU A 138 -0.56 -15.57 -3.63
C LEU A 138 -1.16 -15.50 -2.23
N GLU A 139 -0.56 -14.71 -1.36
CA GLU A 139 -1.16 -14.39 -0.06
C GLU A 139 -2.43 -13.56 -0.24
N ASN A 140 -3.36 -13.66 0.72
CA ASN A 140 -4.56 -12.82 0.69
C ASN A 140 -4.17 -11.33 0.63
N PRO A 141 -4.82 -10.53 -0.23
CA PRO A 141 -4.55 -9.11 -0.30
C PRO A 141 -4.93 -8.45 1.04
N PRO A 142 -4.27 -7.35 1.42
CA PRO A 142 -4.63 -6.58 2.59
C PRO A 142 -6.12 -6.20 2.58
N ALA A 143 -6.79 -6.31 3.72
CA ALA A 143 -8.25 -6.10 3.84
C ALA A 143 -8.74 -4.72 3.36
N TYR A 144 -7.87 -3.71 3.39
CA TYR A 144 -8.18 -2.34 2.98
C TYR A 144 -8.04 -2.10 1.45
N PHE A 145 -7.43 -3.00 0.68
CA PHE A 145 -7.21 -2.82 -0.77
C PHE A 145 -8.51 -2.58 -1.57
N PRO A 146 -9.60 -3.33 -1.36
CA PRO A 146 -10.86 -3.07 -2.09
C PRO A 146 -11.39 -1.64 -1.88
N MET A 147 -11.18 -1.07 -0.68
CA MET A 147 -11.58 0.31 -0.40
C MET A 147 -10.67 1.30 -1.11
N ASN A 148 -9.35 1.07 -1.14
CA ASN A 148 -8.41 1.92 -1.86
C ASN A 148 -8.70 1.93 -3.37
N VAL A 149 -9.01 0.78 -3.96
CA VAL A 149 -9.46 0.69 -5.36
C VAL A 149 -10.72 1.54 -5.59
N LYS A 150 -11.69 1.46 -4.67
CA LYS A 150 -12.90 2.28 -4.73
C LYS A 150 -12.59 3.78 -4.64
N MET A 151 -11.76 4.19 -3.68
CA MET A 151 -11.35 5.59 -3.50
C MET A 151 -10.62 6.13 -4.73
N ASN A 152 -9.74 5.35 -5.35
CA ASN A 152 -9.04 5.75 -6.57
C ASN A 152 -9.98 5.95 -7.77
N GLN A 153 -11.12 5.25 -7.80
CA GLN A 153 -12.12 5.37 -8.88
C GLN A 153 -13.13 6.49 -8.63
N GLU A 154 -13.59 6.65 -7.38
CA GLU A 154 -14.64 7.60 -7.00
C GLU A 154 -14.08 8.96 -6.56
N GLY A 155 -12.77 9.03 -6.30
CA GLY A 155 -12.11 10.19 -5.70
C GLY A 155 -12.10 10.11 -4.16
N TYR A 156 -11.29 10.97 -3.57
CA TYR A 156 -11.09 11.11 -2.13
C TYR A 156 -10.88 12.58 -1.77
N ASP A 157 -11.04 12.92 -0.48
CA ASP A 157 -10.83 14.28 0.00
C ASP A 157 -9.38 14.74 -0.19
N HIS A 158 -9.20 16.01 -0.51
CA HIS A 158 -7.86 16.60 -0.58
C HIS A 158 -7.17 16.52 0.78
N MET A 159 -5.86 16.19 0.80
CA MET A 159 -5.10 15.95 2.03
C MET A 159 -5.18 17.14 3.01
N ASP A 160 -5.17 18.38 2.53
CA ASP A 160 -5.30 19.56 3.38
C ASP A 160 -6.64 19.61 4.12
N ASN A 161 -7.72 19.11 3.51
CA ASN A 161 -9.02 19.02 4.16
C ASN A 161 -9.03 17.94 5.24
N VAL A 162 -8.41 16.78 4.93
CA VAL A 162 -8.26 15.68 5.90
C VAL A 162 -7.47 16.17 7.11
N LEU A 163 -6.32 16.81 6.91
CA LEU A 163 -5.51 17.36 8.00
C LEU A 163 -6.26 18.41 8.80
N ARG A 164 -6.91 19.37 8.15
CA ARG A 164 -7.68 20.41 8.83
C ARG A 164 -8.80 19.86 9.71
N LYS A 165 -9.44 18.78 9.29
CA LYS A 165 -10.52 18.11 10.02
C LYS A 165 -10.01 17.26 11.17
N ASN A 166 -8.90 16.58 11.00
CA ASN A 166 -8.45 15.49 11.85
C ASN A 166 -7.30 15.86 12.80
N LEU A 167 -6.52 16.92 12.49
CA LEU A 167 -5.45 17.41 13.36
C LEU A 167 -6.05 18.25 14.52
N ASN A 168 -6.78 17.57 15.38
CA ASN A 168 -7.55 18.18 16.47
C ASN A 168 -6.96 17.79 17.83
N PRO A 169 -6.31 18.72 18.57
CA PRO A 169 -5.83 18.43 19.91
C PRO A 169 -7.00 18.30 20.89
N LEU A 170 -7.01 17.23 21.65
CA LEU A 170 -8.05 16.93 22.64
C LEU A 170 -7.43 16.88 24.03
N ASP A 171 -7.95 17.68 24.96
CA ASP A 171 -7.64 17.50 26.37
C ASP A 171 -8.09 16.12 26.87
N SER A 172 -7.53 15.66 27.99
CA SER A 172 -7.76 14.32 28.52
C SER A 172 -9.24 14.03 28.81
N ASP A 173 -10.04 15.04 29.18
CA ASP A 173 -11.47 14.84 29.50
C ASP A 173 -12.31 14.67 28.23
N LYS A 174 -12.05 15.46 27.20
CA LYS A 174 -12.68 15.30 25.87
C LYS A 174 -12.27 14.01 25.21
N PHE A 175 -10.98 13.66 25.29
CA PHE A 175 -10.45 12.41 24.75
C PHE A 175 -11.18 11.21 25.37
N GLU A 176 -11.28 11.14 26.71
CA GLU A 176 -11.98 10.06 27.42
C GLU A 176 -13.46 9.99 27.05
N LYS A 177 -14.14 11.14 26.98
CA LYS A 177 -15.55 11.19 26.56
C LYS A 177 -15.77 10.60 25.17
N LEU A 178 -14.86 10.87 24.23
CA LEU A 178 -14.93 10.30 22.88
C LEU A 178 -14.55 8.82 22.89
N ALA A 179 -13.52 8.44 23.64
CA ALA A 179 -13.06 7.05 23.75
C ALA A 179 -14.17 6.10 24.28
N ASN A 180 -15.03 6.60 25.15
CA ASN A 180 -16.15 5.84 25.71
C ASN A 180 -17.35 5.70 24.75
N GLN A 181 -17.31 6.27 23.56
CA GLN A 181 -18.36 6.10 22.56
C GLN A 181 -18.21 4.74 21.85
N SER A 182 -19.34 4.12 21.53
CA SER A 182 -19.35 2.83 20.84
C SER A 182 -18.65 2.93 19.47
N GLY A 183 -17.78 1.98 19.20
CA GLY A 183 -17.07 1.85 17.93
C GLY A 183 -15.79 2.68 17.81
N VAL A 184 -15.51 3.61 18.72
CA VAL A 184 -14.28 4.40 18.72
C VAL A 184 -13.09 3.51 19.09
N LEU A 185 -12.00 3.66 18.35
CA LEU A 185 -10.72 2.99 18.59
C LEU A 185 -9.70 3.98 19.13
N ILE A 186 -9.01 3.63 20.20
CA ILE A 186 -7.79 4.32 20.62
C ILE A 186 -6.60 3.62 19.97
N LEU A 187 -5.88 4.33 19.12
CA LEU A 187 -4.66 3.85 18.46
C LEU A 187 -3.44 4.53 19.04
N ASP A 188 -2.61 3.76 19.74
CA ASP A 188 -1.33 4.22 20.27
C ASP A 188 -0.23 3.92 19.25
N VAL A 189 0.40 4.98 18.74
CA VAL A 189 1.43 4.88 17.69
C VAL A 189 2.83 5.20 18.22
N ARG A 190 3.01 5.26 19.53
CA ARG A 190 4.32 5.42 20.15
C ARG A 190 5.19 4.19 19.89
N ASN A 191 6.37 4.09 20.51
CA ASN A 191 7.18 2.89 20.41
C ASN A 191 6.67 1.78 21.35
N GLN A 192 7.05 0.53 21.05
CA GLN A 192 6.60 -0.66 21.78
C GLN A 192 6.97 -0.65 23.27
N ILE A 193 8.12 -0.06 23.63
CA ILE A 193 8.59 -0.01 25.03
C ILE A 193 7.68 0.93 25.81
N GLN A 194 7.42 2.12 25.30
CA GLN A 194 6.53 3.09 25.93
C GLN A 194 5.10 2.56 26.09
N PHE A 195 4.60 1.82 25.09
CA PHE A 195 3.30 1.20 25.19
C PHE A 195 3.25 0.09 26.24
N ALA A 196 4.26 -0.77 26.28
CA ALA A 196 4.34 -1.85 27.28
C ALA A 196 4.48 -1.32 28.71
N GLU A 197 5.29 -0.29 28.90
CA GLU A 197 5.46 0.37 30.20
C GLU A 197 4.13 0.99 30.68
N GLU A 198 3.43 1.67 29.80
CA GLU A 198 2.18 2.36 30.17
C GLU A 198 1.34 2.75 28.96
N HIS A 199 0.06 2.43 28.97
CA HIS A 199 -0.89 2.77 27.91
C HIS A 199 -2.31 3.01 28.47
N ILE A 200 -3.19 3.64 27.68
CA ILE A 200 -4.61 3.77 28.02
C ILE A 200 -5.30 2.42 27.86
N PRO A 201 -6.05 1.94 28.88
CA PRO A 201 -6.76 0.66 28.78
C PRO A 201 -7.65 0.57 27.54
N GLY A 202 -7.59 -0.56 26.85
CA GLY A 202 -8.38 -0.80 25.63
C GLY A 202 -7.79 -0.17 24.36
N SER A 203 -6.63 0.51 24.43
CA SER A 203 -5.92 0.97 23.24
C SER A 203 -5.24 -0.17 22.49
N ILE A 204 -5.16 -0.03 21.17
CA ILE A 204 -4.39 -0.92 20.29
C ILE A 204 -3.06 -0.25 19.96
N PHE A 205 -1.99 -1.02 20.03
CA PHE A 205 -0.65 -0.57 19.66
C PHE A 205 -0.31 -0.90 18.21
N ILE A 206 0.04 0.12 17.43
CA ILE A 206 0.70 -0.03 16.13
C ILE A 206 1.70 1.12 16.00
N GLY A 207 2.98 0.84 16.23
CA GLY A 207 4.03 1.85 16.19
C GLY A 207 4.13 2.56 14.85
N ILE A 208 4.38 3.89 14.88
CA ILE A 208 4.44 4.69 13.66
C ILE A 208 5.62 4.31 12.75
N ASP A 209 6.68 3.74 13.30
CA ASP A 209 7.86 3.34 12.54
C ASP A 209 7.61 2.03 11.75
N GLY A 210 8.31 1.87 10.63
CA GLY A 210 8.18 0.66 9.78
C GLY A 210 6.86 0.56 9.02
N GLY A 211 6.28 -0.64 9.01
CA GLY A 211 5.07 -1.00 8.26
C GLY A 211 3.74 -0.50 8.83
N PHE A 212 3.69 0.70 9.41
CA PHE A 212 2.53 1.26 10.12
C PHE A 212 1.22 1.15 9.33
N ALA A 213 1.17 1.73 8.13
CA ALA A 213 -0.08 1.80 7.36
C ALA A 213 -0.62 0.42 6.94
N PRO A 214 0.20 -0.53 6.44
CA PRO A 214 -0.24 -1.91 6.21
C PRO A 214 -0.79 -2.60 7.47
N TRP A 215 -0.14 -2.42 8.63
CA TRP A 215 -0.61 -3.00 9.89
C TRP A 215 -1.93 -2.41 10.35
N VAL A 216 -2.11 -1.09 10.24
CA VAL A 216 -3.41 -0.45 10.53
C VAL A 216 -4.49 -1.04 9.64
N GLY A 217 -4.24 -1.13 8.33
CA GLY A 217 -5.18 -1.70 7.37
C GLY A 217 -5.56 -3.15 7.67
N ALA A 218 -4.59 -3.96 8.13
CA ALA A 218 -4.84 -5.37 8.47
C ALA A 218 -5.60 -5.55 9.79
N ILE A 219 -5.29 -4.75 10.83
CA ILE A 219 -5.83 -4.93 12.18
C ILE A 219 -7.15 -4.17 12.37
N VAL A 220 -7.24 -2.93 11.90
CA VAL A 220 -8.45 -2.09 12.10
C VAL A 220 -9.56 -2.50 11.15
N GLY A 221 -9.24 -2.84 9.91
CA GLY A 221 -10.13 -3.40 8.89
C GLY A 221 -11.14 -2.41 8.31
N ASP A 222 -11.93 -1.73 9.13
CA ASP A 222 -12.93 -0.74 8.69
C ASP A 222 -12.31 0.67 8.61
N VAL A 223 -12.12 1.17 7.40
CA VAL A 223 -11.57 2.51 7.15
C VAL A 223 -12.45 3.66 7.66
N LYS A 224 -13.74 3.41 7.92
CA LYS A 224 -14.68 4.40 8.46
C LYS A 224 -14.68 4.45 9.98
N ARG A 225 -13.97 3.52 10.63
CA ARG A 225 -13.91 3.46 12.10
C ARG A 225 -13.36 4.75 12.67
N PRO A 226 -14.03 5.39 13.64
CA PRO A 226 -13.51 6.59 14.28
C PRO A 226 -12.29 6.23 15.14
N ILE A 227 -11.20 6.99 14.97
CA ILE A 227 -9.90 6.73 15.60
C ILE A 227 -9.50 7.93 16.47
N LEU A 228 -9.09 7.67 17.69
CA LEU A 228 -8.38 8.58 18.59
C LEU A 228 -6.91 8.19 18.65
N LEU A 229 -6.02 9.18 18.61
CA LEU A 229 -4.59 8.93 18.52
C LEU A 229 -3.84 9.26 19.83
N ILE A 230 -2.90 8.39 20.17
CA ILE A 230 -1.81 8.68 21.11
C ILE A 230 -0.50 8.65 20.32
N THR A 231 0.14 9.80 20.16
CA THR A 231 1.29 9.97 19.28
C THR A 231 2.56 10.34 20.06
N PRO A 232 3.75 10.04 19.52
CA PRO A 232 4.94 10.76 19.93
C PRO A 232 4.76 12.26 19.63
N LYS A 233 5.27 13.13 20.47
CA LYS A 233 5.18 14.58 20.30
C LYS A 233 5.76 15.00 18.94
N GLY A 234 4.97 15.76 18.16
CA GLY A 234 5.35 16.26 16.84
C GLY A 234 5.14 15.26 15.70
N LYS A 235 4.52 14.09 15.98
CA LYS A 235 4.20 13.06 14.97
C LYS A 235 2.71 12.99 14.63
N GLU A 236 1.91 13.93 15.09
CA GLU A 236 0.46 13.95 14.93
C GLU A 236 0.07 14.06 13.45
N GLU A 237 0.63 15.03 12.73
CA GLU A 237 0.37 15.25 11.32
C GLU A 237 0.88 14.08 10.45
N GLU A 238 2.10 13.58 10.72
CA GLU A 238 2.63 12.41 10.04
C GLU A 238 1.72 11.20 10.22
N THR A 239 1.23 10.97 11.44
CA THR A 239 0.33 9.85 11.76
C THR A 239 -0.95 9.94 10.96
N ILE A 240 -1.62 11.10 10.95
CA ILE A 240 -2.86 11.33 10.21
C ILE A 240 -2.62 11.17 8.70
N THR A 241 -1.52 11.71 8.19
CA THR A 241 -1.15 11.57 6.77
C THR A 241 -0.96 10.11 6.37
N ARG A 242 -0.29 9.31 7.22
CA ARG A 242 -0.05 7.89 6.94
C ARG A 242 -1.32 7.05 7.05
N LEU A 243 -2.25 7.41 7.94
CA LEU A 243 -3.59 6.82 8.02
C LEU A 243 -4.41 7.12 6.76
N ALA A 244 -4.43 8.38 6.34
CA ALA A 244 -5.16 8.81 5.15
C ALA A 244 -4.67 8.12 3.86
N ARG A 245 -3.37 7.84 3.74
CA ARG A 245 -2.79 7.10 2.59
C ARG A 245 -3.38 5.70 2.40
N VAL A 246 -3.97 5.10 3.42
CA VAL A 246 -4.66 3.81 3.36
C VAL A 246 -6.15 3.92 3.64
N GLY A 247 -6.70 5.15 3.54
CA GLY A 247 -8.14 5.43 3.56
C GLY A 247 -8.76 5.66 4.94
N PHE A 248 -7.97 5.75 6.00
CA PHE A 248 -8.47 6.02 7.36
C PHE A 248 -8.56 7.53 7.62
N ASP A 249 -9.60 8.17 7.08
CA ASP A 249 -9.81 9.62 7.15
C ASP A 249 -10.70 10.06 8.32
N ASN A 250 -11.12 9.14 9.20
CA ASN A 250 -12.01 9.42 10.31
C ASN A 250 -11.26 9.45 11.66
N THR A 251 -10.17 10.22 11.71
CA THR A 251 -9.49 10.52 12.98
C THR A 251 -10.21 11.63 13.72
N LEU A 252 -10.65 11.36 14.95
CA LEU A 252 -11.39 12.35 15.78
C LEU A 252 -10.45 13.39 16.40
N GLY A 253 -9.16 13.07 16.52
CA GLY A 253 -8.14 13.90 17.10
C GLY A 253 -7.07 13.09 17.83
N PHE A 254 -6.19 13.80 18.52
CA PHE A 254 -5.09 13.20 19.29
C PHE A 254 -5.06 13.73 20.73
N LEU A 255 -4.50 12.94 21.64
CA LEU A 255 -4.37 13.32 23.06
C LEU A 255 -3.31 14.41 23.20
N GLU A 256 -3.73 15.64 23.51
CA GLU A 256 -2.85 16.77 23.74
C GLU A 256 -1.99 16.55 24.98
N GLY A 257 -0.69 16.75 24.84
CA GLY A 257 0.28 16.46 25.90
C GLY A 257 0.56 14.97 26.14
N GLY A 258 -0.03 14.08 25.33
CA GLY A 258 0.19 12.64 25.36
C GLY A 258 -0.21 12.00 26.70
N LEU A 259 0.38 10.85 27.01
CA LEU A 259 0.04 10.11 28.23
C LEU A 259 0.36 10.86 29.53
N SER A 260 1.29 11.81 29.49
CA SER A 260 1.61 12.65 30.65
C SER A 260 0.41 13.50 31.09
N SER A 261 -0.33 14.11 30.15
CA SER A 261 -1.53 14.89 30.45
C SER A 261 -2.67 14.02 31.00
N TRP A 262 -2.80 12.79 30.52
CA TRP A 262 -3.75 11.80 31.01
C TRP A 262 -3.51 11.46 32.48
N LYS A 263 -2.24 11.20 32.84
CA LYS A 263 -1.83 10.88 34.22
C LYS A 263 -2.01 12.03 35.19
N VAL A 264 -1.68 13.26 34.78
CA VAL A 264 -1.89 14.47 35.60
C VAL A 264 -3.35 14.63 35.99
N LYS A 265 -4.29 14.15 35.15
CA LYS A 265 -5.73 14.13 35.45
C LYS A 265 -6.16 12.94 36.32
N GLY A 266 -5.23 12.12 36.81
CA GLY A 266 -5.51 10.93 37.63
C GLY A 266 -6.27 9.82 36.93
N LYS A 267 -6.19 9.77 35.58
CA LYS A 267 -6.87 8.74 34.78
C LYS A 267 -6.07 7.45 34.74
N ASN A 268 -6.77 6.32 34.65
CA ASN A 268 -6.17 4.99 34.70
C ASN A 268 -5.30 4.69 33.47
N THR A 269 -4.23 4.00 33.72
CA THR A 269 -3.33 3.39 32.71
C THR A 269 -3.16 1.91 33.00
N ASP A 270 -2.74 1.17 32.01
CA ASP A 270 -2.41 -0.24 32.08
C ASP A 270 -0.99 -0.48 31.56
N SER A 271 -0.44 -1.69 31.78
CA SER A 271 0.90 -2.06 31.35
C SER A 271 0.98 -3.53 30.94
N ILE A 272 1.97 -3.84 30.11
CA ILE A 272 2.24 -5.22 29.65
C ILE A 272 3.56 -5.68 30.24
N SER A 273 3.51 -6.77 31.02
CA SER A 273 4.71 -7.41 31.52
C SER A 273 5.34 -8.31 30.45
N THR A 274 6.61 -8.14 30.18
CA THR A 274 7.39 -9.06 29.35
C THR A 274 7.99 -10.17 30.18
N ILE A 275 7.96 -11.40 29.67
CA ILE A 275 8.61 -12.55 30.30
C ILE A 275 9.63 -13.15 29.31
N GLU A 276 10.74 -13.64 29.80
CA GLU A 276 11.72 -14.36 29.00
C GLU A 276 11.16 -15.76 28.63
N ALA A 277 11.46 -16.25 27.42
CA ALA A 277 10.99 -17.54 26.95
C ALA A 277 11.37 -18.70 27.92
N SER A 278 12.54 -18.62 28.55
CA SER A 278 13.00 -19.58 29.55
C SER A 278 12.13 -19.65 30.81
N LYS A 279 11.28 -18.67 31.07
CA LYS A 279 10.37 -18.60 32.21
C LYS A 279 8.93 -19.02 31.87
N LEU A 280 8.64 -19.36 30.61
CA LEU A 280 7.32 -19.79 30.18
C LEU A 280 6.92 -21.19 30.75
N ASP A 281 7.89 -22.12 30.91
CA ASP A 281 7.66 -23.45 31.37
C ASP A 281 7.42 -23.54 32.91
N THR A 282 7.51 -22.42 33.64
CA THR A 282 7.38 -22.38 35.10
C THR A 282 6.04 -21.83 35.60
N LYS A 283 5.10 -21.57 34.68
CA LYS A 283 3.72 -21.21 34.97
C LYS A 283 2.78 -22.24 34.36
#